data_275c57a28233d3613ac518b71b341ca9
#
_entry.id   275c57a28233d3613ac518b71b341ca9
#
_cell.length_a   1.000
_cell.length_b   1.000
_cell.length_c   1.000
_cell.angle_alpha   90.00
_cell.angle_beta   90.00
_cell.angle_gamma   90.00
#
_symmetry.space_group_name_H-M   'P 1'
#
loop_
_entity.id
_entity.type
_entity.pdbx_description
1 polymer ?
#
loop_
_entity_poly.entity_id
_entity_poly.type
_entity_poly.pdbx_seq_one_letter_code
_entity_poly.pdbx_strand_id
1 'polypeptide(L)'
;FSIGCGLGLAHAWHAWHQLEKGAPVTDMIFAGFRIDPIWLAGVVLLIAFVVESYVLRLAWTEFTKRAQSQEISPWRKLFRPGDPTLLAVVLEDAIAVTGVMLAGCGITLSRVTGNAAWDVGFSVAIALMLGVTAVILGAINMRLLSDVRDREAEGIFETIIKAHREVERYHDLRSIVVDEENTVLVAEVEIREEAV
;
A
#
# COMPACT_ATOMS: atom_id res chain seq x y z
N PHE A 1 9.50 1.78 -1.86
CA PHE A 1 9.53 1.25 -0.47
C PHE A 1 10.78 0.42 -0.18
N SER A 2 11.15 -0.57 -1.00
CA SER A 2 12.35 -1.42 -0.77
C SER A 2 13.64 -0.62 -0.69
N ILE A 3 13.83 0.35 -1.58
CA ILE A 3 14.97 1.27 -1.55
C ILE A 3 14.91 2.15 -0.30
N GLY A 4 13.72 2.68 0.05
CA GLY A 4 13.53 3.48 1.24
C GLY A 4 13.85 2.72 2.53
N CYS A 5 13.45 1.45 2.62
CA CYS A 5 13.82 0.56 3.72
C CYS A 5 15.34 0.42 3.83
N GLY A 6 16.01 0.08 2.72
CA GLY A 6 17.47 -0.11 2.70
C GLY A 6 18.23 1.14 3.08
N LEU A 7 17.88 2.28 2.49
CA LEU A 7 18.50 3.58 2.79
C LEU A 7 18.22 4.03 4.22
N GLY A 8 16.99 3.82 4.73
CA GLY A 8 16.61 4.15 6.10
C GLY A 8 17.40 3.35 7.12
N LEU A 9 17.57 2.05 6.91
CA LEU A 9 18.39 1.20 7.80
C LEU A 9 19.87 1.59 7.74
N ALA A 10 20.41 1.88 6.54
CA ALA A 10 21.78 2.33 6.40
C ALA A 10 22.02 3.68 7.09
N HIS A 11 21.05 4.62 6.95
CA HIS A 11 21.10 5.91 7.65
C HIS A 11 21.07 5.73 9.17
N ALA A 12 20.14 4.93 9.68
CA ALA A 12 20.02 4.66 11.11
C ALA A 12 21.28 3.99 11.68
N TRP A 13 21.89 3.06 10.94
CA TRP A 13 23.17 2.45 11.30
C TRP A 13 24.29 3.47 11.37
N HIS A 14 24.38 4.34 10.38
CA HIS A 14 25.41 5.40 10.35
C HIS A 14 25.22 6.40 11.48
N ALA A 15 23.98 6.83 11.73
CA ALA A 15 23.62 7.72 12.83
C ALA A 15 23.97 7.11 14.19
N TRP A 16 23.69 5.82 14.40
CA TRP A 16 24.07 5.12 15.61
C TRP A 16 25.57 5.18 15.89
N HIS A 17 26.39 4.89 14.87
CA HIS A 17 27.84 4.92 15.00
C HIS A 17 28.40 6.34 15.23
N GLN A 18 27.71 7.37 14.75
CA GLN A 18 28.07 8.76 15.06
C GLN A 18 27.75 9.14 16.51
N LEU A 19 26.64 8.64 17.05
CA LEU A 19 26.29 8.82 18.47
C LEU A 19 27.38 8.24 19.39
N GLU A 20 27.88 7.04 19.08
CA GLU A 20 28.97 6.43 19.83
C GLU A 20 30.26 7.26 19.81
N LYS A 21 30.47 8.05 18.74
CA LYS A 21 31.65 8.91 18.57
C LYS A 21 31.49 10.32 19.15
N GLY A 22 30.30 10.67 19.64
CA GLY A 22 30.05 11.99 20.24
C GLY A 22 30.16 13.15 19.24
N ALA A 23 29.84 12.93 17.98
CA ALA A 23 29.95 13.94 16.94
C ALA A 23 28.97 15.11 17.16
N PRO A 24 29.41 16.39 17.09
CA PRO A 24 28.52 17.53 17.30
C PRO A 24 27.56 17.70 16.13
N VAL A 25 26.31 18.09 16.44
CA VAL A 25 25.33 18.52 15.43
C VAL A 25 25.82 19.82 14.80
N THR A 26 26.12 19.79 13.51
CA THR A 26 26.64 20.96 12.79
C THR A 26 25.48 21.80 12.28
N ASP A 27 25.48 23.12 12.58
CA ASP A 27 24.53 24.07 12.01
C ASP A 27 24.59 24.08 10.49
N MET A 28 23.43 24.00 9.84
CA MET A 28 23.36 24.16 8.36
C MET A 28 23.32 25.64 7.99
N ILE A 29 24.18 26.05 7.08
CA ILE A 29 24.15 27.38 6.47
C ILE A 29 23.36 27.26 5.17
N PHE A 30 22.11 27.77 5.14
CA PHE A 30 21.30 27.86 3.93
C PHE A 30 21.15 29.34 3.52
N ALA A 31 21.55 29.65 2.29
CA ALA A 31 21.48 31.02 1.72
C ALA A 31 22.05 32.14 2.60
N GLY A 32 23.09 31.85 3.41
CA GLY A 32 23.72 32.83 4.30
C GLY A 32 23.05 33.00 5.66
N PHE A 33 21.97 32.31 5.96
CA PHE A 33 21.31 32.29 7.24
C PHE A 33 21.67 31.02 8.04
N ARG A 34 22.00 31.18 9.32
CA ARG A 34 22.10 30.04 10.25
C ARG A 34 20.70 29.63 10.65
N ILE A 35 20.21 28.54 10.10
CA ILE A 35 18.94 27.96 10.46
C ILE A 35 19.23 26.71 11.31
N ASP A 36 18.63 26.64 12.50
CA ASP A 36 18.66 25.40 13.28
C ASP A 36 17.98 24.29 12.42
N PRO A 37 18.74 23.21 12.08
CA PRO A 37 18.22 22.14 11.21
C PRO A 37 16.87 21.58 11.66
N ILE A 38 16.57 21.69 12.94
CA ILE A 38 15.34 21.15 13.51
C ILE A 38 14.11 21.98 13.18
N TRP A 39 14.22 23.30 13.14
CA TRP A 39 13.10 24.12 12.69
C TRP A 39 12.76 23.83 11.22
N LEU A 40 13.80 23.64 10.40
CA LEU A 40 13.61 23.26 9.01
C LEU A 40 12.96 21.87 8.91
N ALA A 41 13.47 20.89 9.65
CA ALA A 41 12.88 19.55 9.71
C ALA A 41 11.42 19.57 10.19
N GLY A 42 11.12 20.35 11.25
CA GLY A 42 9.77 20.51 11.77
C GLY A 42 8.80 21.09 10.75
N VAL A 43 9.21 22.13 10.02
CA VAL A 43 8.38 22.74 8.95
C VAL A 43 8.16 21.76 7.82
N VAL A 44 9.20 21.05 7.36
CA VAL A 44 9.09 20.03 6.31
C VAL A 44 8.16 18.90 6.74
N LEU A 45 8.30 18.38 7.96
CA LEU A 45 7.42 17.34 8.50
C LEU A 45 5.97 17.81 8.63
N LEU A 46 5.75 19.06 9.03
CA LEU A 46 4.40 19.62 9.14
C LEU A 46 3.74 19.71 7.75
N ILE A 47 4.47 20.19 6.74
CA ILE A 47 3.97 20.26 5.36
C ILE A 47 3.69 18.85 4.85
N ALA A 48 4.62 17.92 5.04
CA ALA A 48 4.44 16.53 4.64
C ALA A 48 3.21 15.91 5.32
N PHE A 49 3.04 16.11 6.63
CA PHE A 49 1.88 15.61 7.38
C PHE A 49 0.56 16.12 6.82
N VAL A 50 0.48 17.42 6.50
CA VAL A 50 -0.75 18.03 5.94
C VAL A 50 -1.05 17.44 4.57
N VAL A 51 -0.04 17.34 3.69
CA VAL A 51 -0.20 16.82 2.33
C VAL A 51 -0.60 15.33 2.37
N GLU A 52 0.14 14.49 3.10
CA GLU A 52 -0.12 13.06 3.20
C GLU A 52 -1.49 12.78 3.87
N SER A 53 -1.86 13.55 4.90
CA SER A 53 -3.17 13.41 5.53
C SER A 53 -4.32 13.78 4.57
N TYR A 54 -4.11 14.78 3.71
CA TYR A 54 -5.09 15.16 2.70
C TYR A 54 -5.25 14.05 1.64
N VAL A 55 -4.15 13.49 1.15
CA VAL A 55 -4.16 12.41 0.16
C VAL A 55 -4.81 11.16 0.75
N LEU A 56 -4.43 10.76 1.97
CA LEU A 56 -5.06 9.65 2.68
C LEU A 56 -6.57 9.83 2.84
N ARG A 57 -7.00 11.04 3.20
CA ARG A 57 -8.43 11.36 3.32
C ARG A 57 -9.17 11.18 1.99
N LEU A 58 -8.55 11.59 0.88
CA LEU A 58 -9.12 11.44 -0.45
C LEU A 58 -9.23 9.97 -0.84
N ALA A 59 -8.14 9.21 -0.68
CA ALA A 59 -8.09 7.78 -0.94
C ALA A 59 -9.12 6.99 -0.08
N TRP A 60 -9.20 7.32 1.21
CA TRP A 60 -10.17 6.71 2.12
C TRP A 60 -11.62 7.02 1.75
N THR A 61 -11.88 8.26 1.30
CA THR A 61 -13.23 8.65 0.87
C THR A 61 -13.65 7.88 -0.37
N GLU A 62 -12.76 7.71 -1.32
CA GLU A 62 -13.03 6.93 -2.53
C GLU A 62 -13.23 5.44 -2.20
N PHE A 63 -12.38 4.90 -1.33
CA PHE A 63 -12.50 3.52 -0.85
C PHE A 63 -13.85 3.26 -0.16
N THR A 64 -14.29 4.18 0.70
CA THR A 64 -15.57 4.04 1.40
C THR A 64 -16.78 4.18 0.48
N LYS A 65 -16.73 5.06 -0.51
CA LYS A 65 -17.78 5.18 -1.53
C LYS A 65 -17.94 3.89 -2.33
N ARG A 66 -16.85 3.31 -2.79
CA ARG A 66 -16.89 2.02 -3.51
C ARG A 66 -17.33 0.86 -2.60
N ALA A 67 -17.00 0.89 -1.32
CA ALA A 67 -17.51 -0.11 -0.38
C ALA A 67 -19.04 -0.01 -0.20
N GLN A 68 -19.56 1.22 -0.11
CA GLN A 68 -21.00 1.47 0.00
C GLN A 68 -21.77 1.07 -1.25
N SER A 69 -21.23 1.33 -2.44
CA SER A 69 -21.88 0.92 -3.71
C SER A 69 -22.01 -0.59 -3.86
N GLN A 70 -21.15 -1.36 -3.19
CA GLN A 70 -21.17 -2.82 -3.17
C GLN A 70 -21.90 -3.41 -1.95
N GLU A 71 -22.55 -2.57 -1.12
CA GLU A 71 -23.22 -2.96 0.12
C GLU A 71 -22.33 -3.73 1.11
N ILE A 72 -21.01 -3.50 1.04
CA ILE A 72 -20.00 -4.18 1.87
C ILE A 72 -19.44 -3.21 2.89
N SER A 73 -19.24 -3.66 4.13
CA SER A 73 -18.53 -2.87 5.14
C SER A 73 -17.10 -2.55 4.69
N PRO A 74 -16.60 -1.29 4.85
CA PRO A 74 -15.24 -0.90 4.46
C PRO A 74 -14.15 -1.82 5.04
N TRP A 75 -14.29 -2.25 6.29
CA TRP A 75 -13.36 -3.19 6.93
C TRP A 75 -13.36 -4.56 6.27
N ARG A 76 -14.50 -5.03 5.80
CA ARG A 76 -14.62 -6.31 5.09
C ARG A 76 -14.06 -6.23 3.68
N LYS A 77 -14.20 -5.06 3.04
CA LYS A 77 -13.60 -4.80 1.72
C LYS A 77 -12.06 -4.78 1.79
N LEU A 78 -11.48 -4.30 2.90
CA LEU A 78 -10.03 -4.28 3.11
C LEU A 78 -9.39 -5.68 3.00
N PHE A 79 -10.12 -6.73 3.35
CA PHE A 79 -9.65 -8.12 3.33
C PHE A 79 -10.18 -8.93 2.13
N ARG A 80 -10.98 -8.34 1.25
CA ARG A 80 -11.46 -9.00 0.03
C ARG A 80 -10.62 -8.59 -1.18
N PRO A 81 -10.27 -9.53 -2.08
CA PRO A 81 -9.40 -9.26 -3.22
C PRO A 81 -10.07 -8.50 -4.38
N GLY A 82 -11.17 -7.78 -4.15
CA GLY A 82 -11.97 -7.16 -5.22
C GLY A 82 -11.40 -5.86 -5.79
N ASP A 83 -10.47 -5.18 -5.10
CA ASP A 83 -9.90 -3.90 -5.56
C ASP A 83 -8.50 -3.71 -4.98
N PRO A 84 -7.52 -4.49 -5.48
CA PRO A 84 -6.18 -4.51 -4.91
C PRO A 84 -5.41 -3.21 -5.16
N THR A 85 -5.70 -2.49 -6.25
CA THR A 85 -5.04 -1.23 -6.59
C THR A 85 -5.43 -0.13 -5.60
N LEU A 86 -6.71 0.04 -5.35
CA LEU A 86 -7.20 1.04 -4.40
C LEU A 86 -6.77 0.71 -2.96
N LEU A 87 -6.76 -0.58 -2.61
CA LEU A 87 -6.23 -1.03 -1.32
C LEU A 87 -4.75 -0.69 -1.17
N ALA A 88 -3.95 -0.90 -2.21
CA ALA A 88 -2.53 -0.55 -2.21
C ALA A 88 -2.32 0.94 -1.97
N VAL A 89 -3.07 1.82 -2.65
CA VAL A 89 -3.00 3.28 -2.48
C VAL A 89 -3.35 3.69 -1.05
N VAL A 90 -4.48 3.19 -0.50
CA VAL A 90 -4.87 3.51 0.90
C VAL A 90 -3.82 3.05 1.91
N LEU A 91 -3.23 1.86 1.70
CA LEU A 91 -2.17 1.34 2.57
C LEU A 91 -0.91 2.21 2.47
N GLU A 92 -0.51 2.60 1.26
CA GLU A 92 0.65 3.44 0.99
C GLU A 92 0.52 4.79 1.69
N ASP A 93 -0.61 5.48 1.52
CA ASP A 93 -0.87 6.77 2.13
C ASP A 93 -0.98 6.68 3.68
N ALA A 94 -1.60 5.62 4.20
CA ALA A 94 -1.67 5.41 5.65
C ALA A 94 -0.29 5.21 6.27
N ILE A 95 0.61 4.52 5.57
CA ILE A 95 1.98 4.31 6.01
C ILE A 95 2.79 5.59 5.90
N ALA A 96 2.60 6.40 4.86
CA ALA A 96 3.25 7.69 4.71
C ALA A 96 2.89 8.61 5.87
N VAL A 97 1.61 8.77 6.20
CA VAL A 97 1.14 9.56 7.37
C VAL A 97 1.75 9.04 8.68
N THR A 98 1.72 7.71 8.88
CA THR A 98 2.28 7.08 10.08
C THR A 98 3.79 7.32 10.18
N GLY A 99 4.51 7.22 9.06
CA GLY A 99 5.94 7.49 9.00
C GLY A 99 6.30 8.92 9.39
N VAL A 100 5.55 9.90 8.88
CA VAL A 100 5.75 11.32 9.25
C VAL A 100 5.48 11.56 10.74
N MET A 101 4.44 10.94 11.30
CA MET A 101 4.15 11.01 12.74
C MET A 101 5.29 10.41 13.58
N LEU A 102 5.78 9.24 13.21
CA LEU A 102 6.90 8.58 13.89
C LEU A 102 8.18 9.43 13.82
N ALA A 103 8.48 10.02 12.67
CA ALA A 103 9.61 10.93 12.52
C ALA A 103 9.48 12.15 13.44
N GLY A 104 8.31 12.78 13.50
CA GLY A 104 8.03 13.88 14.42
C GLY A 104 8.18 13.48 15.88
N CYS A 105 7.71 12.30 16.27
CA CYS A 105 7.89 11.74 17.60
C CYS A 105 9.38 11.52 17.92
N GLY A 106 10.15 10.94 16.98
CA GLY A 106 11.58 10.68 17.15
C GLY A 106 12.36 11.96 17.44
N ILE A 107 12.17 12.98 16.59
CA ILE A 107 12.83 14.28 16.75
C ILE A 107 12.42 14.95 18.08
N THR A 108 11.13 14.94 18.41
CA THR A 108 10.63 15.58 19.65
C THR A 108 11.16 14.89 20.88
N LEU A 109 11.08 13.54 20.97
CA LEU A 109 11.61 12.78 22.10
C LEU A 109 13.12 12.95 22.23
N SER A 110 13.84 12.89 21.14
CA SER A 110 15.29 13.11 21.13
C SER A 110 15.66 14.47 21.75
N ARG A 111 14.88 15.50 21.43
CA ARG A 111 15.09 16.85 22.00
C ARG A 111 14.72 16.95 23.46
N VAL A 112 13.54 16.47 23.86
CA VAL A 112 13.04 16.58 25.24
C VAL A 112 13.91 15.78 26.22
N THR A 113 14.37 14.60 25.79
CA THR A 113 15.19 13.72 26.63
C THR A 113 16.69 13.99 26.52
N GLY A 114 17.13 14.78 25.53
CA GLY A 114 18.55 14.97 25.21
C GLY A 114 19.25 13.70 24.70
N ASN A 115 18.48 12.67 24.33
CA ASN A 115 19.00 11.38 23.91
C ASN A 115 18.65 11.09 22.44
N ALA A 116 19.63 11.22 21.56
CA ALA A 116 19.46 11.00 20.13
C ALA A 116 19.14 9.53 19.75
N ALA A 117 19.27 8.58 20.68
CA ALA A 117 18.87 7.19 20.43
C ALA A 117 17.38 7.05 20.12
N TRP A 118 16.52 7.97 20.56
CA TRP A 118 15.11 8.00 20.20
C TRP A 118 14.91 8.24 18.71
N ASP A 119 15.61 9.20 18.13
CA ASP A 119 15.52 9.49 16.69
C ASP A 119 15.98 8.30 15.84
N VAL A 120 17.09 7.68 16.22
CA VAL A 120 17.57 6.46 15.54
C VAL A 120 16.58 5.32 15.69
N GLY A 121 15.99 5.11 16.88
CA GLY A 121 14.99 4.06 17.12
C GLY A 121 13.75 4.23 16.25
N PHE A 122 13.21 5.44 16.15
CA PHE A 122 12.08 5.74 15.26
C PHE A 122 12.45 5.62 13.79
N SER A 123 13.67 5.99 13.38
CA SER A 123 14.16 5.81 12.01
C SER A 123 14.21 4.32 11.64
N VAL A 124 14.67 3.45 12.54
CA VAL A 124 14.64 1.99 12.33
C VAL A 124 13.20 1.49 12.21
N ALA A 125 12.29 1.96 13.08
CA ALA A 125 10.89 1.56 13.03
C ALA A 125 10.24 1.94 11.69
N ILE A 126 10.49 3.15 11.19
CA ILE A 126 10.01 3.62 9.88
C ILE A 126 10.59 2.74 8.76
N ALA A 127 11.89 2.47 8.79
CA ALA A 127 12.55 1.65 7.77
C ALA A 127 11.98 0.22 7.73
N LEU A 128 11.75 -0.41 8.89
CA LEU A 128 11.12 -1.72 8.97
C LEU A 128 9.66 -1.70 8.47
N MET A 129 8.91 -0.66 8.82
CA MET A 129 7.54 -0.47 8.34
C MET A 129 7.50 -0.37 6.80
N LEU A 130 8.41 0.39 6.19
CA LEU A 130 8.56 0.46 4.73
C LEU A 130 8.93 -0.89 4.11
N GLY A 131 9.80 -1.66 4.77
CA GLY A 131 10.19 -3.00 4.33
C GLY A 131 9.01 -3.98 4.33
N VAL A 132 8.22 -4.00 5.42
CA VAL A 132 7.00 -4.81 5.51
C VAL A 132 6.00 -4.42 4.43
N THR A 133 5.82 -3.12 4.21
CA THR A 133 4.93 -2.60 3.16
C THR A 133 5.39 -3.05 1.78
N ALA A 134 6.68 -2.98 1.49
CA ALA A 134 7.22 -3.44 0.22
C ALA A 134 6.88 -4.92 -0.05
N VAL A 135 6.94 -5.77 0.97
CA VAL A 135 6.58 -7.19 0.86
C VAL A 135 5.06 -7.35 0.63
N ILE A 136 4.23 -6.62 1.38
CA ILE A 136 2.78 -6.68 1.24
C ILE A 136 2.35 -6.22 -0.16
N LEU A 137 2.82 -5.05 -0.61
CA LEU A 137 2.50 -4.52 -1.94
C LEU A 137 3.05 -5.42 -3.06
N GLY A 138 4.24 -5.98 -2.87
CA GLY A 138 4.80 -6.97 -3.79
C GLY A 138 3.92 -8.21 -3.91
N ALA A 139 3.41 -8.73 -2.79
CA ALA A 139 2.51 -9.88 -2.77
C ALA A 139 1.15 -9.57 -3.42
N ILE A 140 0.59 -8.36 -3.19
CA ILE A 140 -0.64 -7.90 -3.83
C ILE A 140 -0.43 -7.81 -5.36
N ASN A 141 0.64 -7.17 -5.80
CA ASN A 141 0.95 -7.03 -7.23
C ASN A 141 1.22 -8.39 -7.91
N MET A 142 1.91 -9.31 -7.23
CA MET A 142 2.10 -10.66 -7.77
C MET A 142 0.76 -11.41 -7.95
N ARG A 143 -0.20 -11.21 -7.07
CA ARG A 143 -1.54 -11.81 -7.23
C ARG A 143 -2.29 -11.23 -8.43
N LEU A 144 -2.11 -9.95 -8.75
CA LEU A 144 -2.70 -9.32 -9.94
C LEU A 144 -2.06 -9.82 -11.25
N LEU A 145 -0.75 -10.13 -11.22
CA LEU A 145 -0.01 -10.62 -12.38
C LEU A 145 -0.13 -12.13 -12.58
N SER A 146 -0.49 -12.88 -11.54
CA SER A 146 -0.82 -14.29 -11.67
C SER A 146 -2.29 -14.40 -12.07
N ASP A 147 -2.59 -15.17 -13.12
CA ASP A 147 -3.93 -15.49 -13.61
C ASP A 147 -4.87 -15.92 -12.48
N VAL A 148 -5.44 -14.94 -11.78
CA VAL A 148 -6.40 -15.21 -10.71
C VAL A 148 -7.72 -15.54 -11.38
N ARG A 149 -8.13 -16.80 -11.26
CA ARG A 149 -9.43 -17.27 -11.74
C ARG A 149 -10.54 -16.52 -11.00
N ASP A 150 -11.44 -15.92 -11.77
CA ASP A 150 -12.67 -15.34 -11.26
C ASP A 150 -13.73 -16.43 -11.02
N ARG A 151 -13.70 -16.99 -9.82
CA ARG A 151 -14.65 -18.06 -9.45
C ARG A 151 -16.11 -17.62 -9.44
N GLU A 152 -16.37 -16.32 -9.25
CA GLU A 152 -17.72 -15.77 -9.27
C GLU A 152 -18.26 -15.72 -10.70
N ALA A 153 -17.46 -15.19 -11.63
CA ALA A 153 -17.79 -15.17 -13.05
C ALA A 153 -17.90 -16.60 -13.62
N GLU A 154 -17.00 -17.52 -13.23
CA GLU A 154 -17.11 -18.94 -13.61
C GLU A 154 -18.41 -19.56 -13.10
N GLY A 155 -18.81 -19.30 -11.87
CA GLY A 155 -20.06 -19.80 -11.28
C GLY A 155 -21.32 -19.27 -11.98
N ILE A 156 -21.31 -17.99 -12.38
CA ILE A 156 -22.38 -17.37 -13.18
C ILE A 156 -22.47 -18.05 -14.54
N PHE A 157 -21.33 -18.22 -15.23
CA PHE A 157 -21.26 -18.90 -16.52
C PHE A 157 -21.78 -20.33 -16.42
N GLU A 158 -21.38 -21.11 -15.41
CA GLU A 158 -21.89 -22.47 -15.20
C GLU A 158 -23.42 -22.50 -15.00
N THR A 159 -23.97 -21.53 -14.28
CA THR A 159 -25.40 -21.43 -14.03
C THR A 159 -26.15 -21.14 -15.32
N ILE A 160 -25.63 -20.24 -16.14
CA ILE A 160 -26.22 -19.88 -17.45
C ILE A 160 -26.16 -21.07 -18.41
N ILE A 161 -25.01 -21.72 -18.53
CA ILE A 161 -24.81 -22.85 -19.46
C ILE A 161 -25.72 -24.03 -19.09
N LYS A 162 -25.86 -24.35 -17.82
CA LYS A 162 -26.76 -25.43 -17.35
C LYS A 162 -28.23 -25.15 -17.62
N ALA A 163 -28.64 -23.89 -17.79
CA ALA A 163 -30.00 -23.49 -18.14
C ALA A 163 -30.30 -23.64 -19.66
N HIS A 164 -29.29 -23.71 -20.50
CA HIS A 164 -29.42 -23.83 -21.95
C HIS A 164 -29.44 -25.30 -22.37
N ARG A 165 -30.58 -25.75 -22.86
CA ARG A 165 -30.79 -27.15 -23.28
C ARG A 165 -30.02 -27.53 -24.57
N GLU A 166 -29.63 -26.55 -25.34
CA GLU A 166 -28.85 -26.69 -26.56
C GLU A 166 -27.40 -27.09 -26.31
N VAL A 167 -26.90 -26.80 -25.09
CA VAL A 167 -25.54 -27.13 -24.70
C VAL A 167 -25.48 -28.56 -24.16
N GLU A 168 -24.58 -29.36 -24.74
CA GLU A 168 -24.33 -30.71 -24.25
C GLU A 168 -23.30 -30.74 -23.17
N ARG A 169 -22.15 -30.10 -23.38
CA ARG A 169 -21.03 -30.02 -22.45
C ARG A 169 -20.25 -28.71 -22.62
N TYR A 170 -19.47 -28.37 -21.65
CA TYR A 170 -18.44 -27.33 -21.76
C TYR A 170 -17.11 -27.85 -21.21
N HIS A 171 -16.01 -27.37 -21.78
CA HIS A 171 -14.65 -27.77 -21.44
C HIS A 171 -13.77 -26.52 -21.34
N ASP A 172 -12.62 -26.69 -20.68
CA ASP A 172 -11.55 -25.67 -20.61
C ASP A 172 -12.02 -24.27 -20.18
N LEU A 173 -12.99 -24.20 -19.25
CA LEU A 173 -13.40 -22.93 -18.67
C LEU A 173 -12.23 -22.26 -17.97
N ARG A 174 -11.84 -21.10 -18.50
CA ARG A 174 -10.78 -20.25 -17.94
C ARG A 174 -11.32 -18.83 -17.79
N SER A 175 -11.03 -18.22 -16.67
CA SER A 175 -11.32 -16.81 -16.42
C SER A 175 -10.01 -16.05 -16.20
N ILE A 176 -9.92 -14.84 -16.75
CA ILE A 176 -8.80 -13.94 -16.56
C ILE A 176 -9.39 -12.59 -16.15
N VAL A 177 -9.09 -12.13 -14.95
CA VAL A 177 -9.46 -10.79 -14.49
C VAL A 177 -8.56 -9.79 -15.22
N VAL A 178 -9.14 -8.94 -16.06
CA VAL A 178 -8.43 -7.92 -16.84
C VAL A 178 -8.31 -6.64 -16.04
N ASP A 179 -9.40 -6.23 -15.38
CA ASP A 179 -9.48 -5.06 -14.50
C ASP A 179 -10.59 -5.25 -13.46
N GLU A 180 -10.89 -4.20 -12.69
CA GLU A 180 -11.84 -4.24 -11.57
C GLU A 180 -13.29 -4.56 -12.00
N GLU A 181 -13.64 -4.30 -13.24
CA GLU A 181 -15.00 -4.44 -13.78
C GLU A 181 -15.09 -5.49 -14.89
N ASN A 182 -13.95 -5.92 -15.43
CA ASN A 182 -13.90 -6.76 -16.62
C ASN A 182 -13.15 -8.07 -16.38
N THR A 183 -13.86 -9.17 -16.58
CA THR A 183 -13.30 -10.52 -16.61
C THR A 183 -13.50 -11.13 -17.99
N VAL A 184 -12.44 -11.66 -18.59
CA VAL A 184 -12.53 -12.45 -19.83
C VAL A 184 -12.75 -13.91 -19.45
N LEU A 185 -13.84 -14.49 -19.95
CA LEU A 185 -14.14 -15.90 -19.86
C LEU A 185 -13.88 -16.56 -21.22
N VAL A 186 -13.16 -17.66 -21.19
CA VAL A 186 -12.93 -18.52 -22.35
C VAL A 186 -13.40 -19.92 -22.00
N ALA A 187 -14.28 -20.47 -22.82
CA ALA A 187 -14.77 -21.84 -22.66
C ALA A 187 -14.99 -22.47 -24.03
N GLU A 188 -14.77 -23.76 -24.12
CA GLU A 188 -15.16 -24.58 -25.27
C GLU A 188 -16.53 -25.18 -24.97
N VAL A 189 -17.51 -24.96 -25.86
CA VAL A 189 -18.90 -25.36 -25.69
C VAL A 189 -19.30 -26.31 -26.80
N GLU A 190 -19.77 -27.51 -26.42
CA GLU A 190 -20.35 -28.49 -27.37
C GLU A 190 -21.86 -28.30 -27.42
N ILE A 191 -22.37 -28.12 -28.65
CA ILE A 191 -23.79 -27.95 -28.91
C ILE A 191 -24.37 -29.31 -29.38
N ARG A 192 -25.57 -29.64 -28.92
CA ARG A 192 -26.24 -30.88 -29.34
C ARG A 192 -26.57 -30.84 -30.83
N GLU A 193 -26.33 -31.94 -31.53
CA GLU A 193 -26.63 -32.05 -32.96
C GLU A 193 -28.10 -31.81 -33.30
N GLU A 194 -29.03 -32.07 -32.39
CA GLU A 194 -30.47 -31.82 -32.57
C GLU A 194 -30.85 -30.33 -32.51
N ALA A 195 -29.93 -29.44 -32.12
CA ALA A 195 -30.13 -27.99 -31.98
C ALA A 195 -29.60 -27.19 -33.18
N VAL A 196 -28.99 -27.83 -34.16
CA VAL A 196 -28.49 -27.29 -35.42
C VAL A 196 -29.43 -27.71 -36.55
#